data_228315795c2adf11d1bc01bccb5ab6b0
#
_entry.id   228315795c2adf11d1bc01bccb5ab6b0
#
_cell.length_a   1.000
_cell.length_b   1.000
_cell.length_c   1.000
_cell.angle_alpha   90.00
_cell.angle_beta   90.00
_cell.angle_gamma   90.00
#
_symmetry.space_group_name_H-M   'P 1'
#
loop_
_entity.id
_entity.type
_entity.pdbx_description
1 polymer ?
#
loop_
_entity_poly.entity_id
_entity_poly.type
_entity_poly.pdbx_seq_one_letter_code
_entity_poly.pdbx_strand_id
1 'polypeptide(L)'
;MEFGKIEALLGSEAESLLTHKCETIPQSMLSLPGPDFVDRVVSISDRPIPAMRAMQTLLSHGRLANTGYISILPVDQGIEHSAGASFGPNPIYFDPENIIRLAIEAGCNAVATTLGVLGATARKYAHKIPFVLKLNHNELLTYPNQYDQVLFASVKQAYELGAVAVGATVYFGSPESTRQIQEISKAFHEAHKKGMATILWCYLRNSAFKVKKDDKVTDYHASADLTGQANHLGVTIEADIIKQKLPENNGGYLAMGKGYGKTSPEMYD
;
A
#
# COMPACT_ATOMS: atom_id res chain seq x y z
N MET A 1 8.33 13.47 21.81
CA MET A 1 9.72 13.48 21.28
C MET A 1 10.11 14.93 21.14
N GLU A 2 11.26 15.35 21.64
CA GLU A 2 11.70 16.74 21.54
C GLU A 2 12.05 17.08 20.09
N PHE A 3 11.67 18.28 19.63
CA PHE A 3 11.86 18.72 18.24
C PHE A 3 13.32 18.57 17.78
N GLY A 4 14.29 18.95 18.60
CA GLY A 4 15.71 18.79 18.29
C GLY A 4 16.19 17.35 18.08
N LYS A 5 15.51 16.34 18.64
CA LYS A 5 15.80 14.94 18.34
C LYS A 5 15.29 14.54 16.96
N ILE A 6 14.17 15.13 16.51
CA ILE A 6 13.63 14.91 15.17
C ILE A 6 14.58 15.52 14.14
N GLU A 7 15.02 16.75 14.36
CA GLU A 7 15.99 17.42 13.48
C GLU A 7 17.29 16.63 13.37
N ALA A 8 17.82 16.12 14.48
CA ALA A 8 19.03 15.31 14.48
C ALA A 8 18.87 13.99 13.71
N LEU A 9 17.69 13.38 13.74
CA LEU A 9 17.39 12.16 12.96
C LEU A 9 17.25 12.41 11.45
N LEU A 10 16.71 13.57 11.08
CA LEU A 10 16.49 13.94 9.67
C LEU A 10 17.75 14.54 9.02
N GLY A 11 18.70 15.00 9.83
CA GLY A 11 19.98 15.55 9.34
C GLY A 11 19.78 16.73 8.39
N SER A 12 20.48 16.72 7.25
CA SER A 12 20.43 17.80 6.25
C SER A 12 19.06 18.00 5.59
N GLU A 13 18.16 17.04 5.67
CA GLU A 13 16.80 17.13 5.10
C GLU A 13 15.80 17.74 6.09
N ALA A 14 16.19 17.96 7.34
CA ALA A 14 15.29 18.38 8.41
C ALA A 14 14.52 19.66 8.06
N GLU A 15 15.20 20.70 7.62
CA GLU A 15 14.57 21.98 7.26
C GLU A 15 13.57 21.80 6.12
N SER A 16 13.97 21.15 5.04
CA SER A 16 13.12 20.90 3.86
C SER A 16 11.87 20.10 4.21
N LEU A 17 12.00 19.06 5.04
CA LEU A 17 10.87 18.18 5.38
C LEU A 17 9.94 18.81 6.42
N LEU A 18 10.49 19.52 7.43
CA LEU A 18 9.70 20.05 8.54
C LEU A 18 9.05 21.39 8.24
N THR A 19 9.59 22.16 7.30
CA THR A 19 9.08 23.49 6.94
C THR A 19 8.37 23.51 5.58
N HIS A 20 8.32 22.39 4.87
CA HIS A 20 7.69 22.30 3.57
C HIS A 20 6.23 22.78 3.60
N LYS A 21 5.90 23.66 2.66
CA LYS A 21 4.53 24.13 2.42
C LYS A 21 4.17 23.80 0.99
N CYS A 22 3.10 23.04 0.83
CA CYS A 22 2.54 22.80 -0.51
C CYS A 22 1.72 24.02 -0.92
N GLU A 23 2.11 24.68 -2.00
CA GLU A 23 1.43 25.87 -2.50
C GLU A 23 0.24 25.52 -3.39
N THR A 24 0.39 24.50 -4.23
CA THR A 24 -0.65 24.08 -5.20
C THR A 24 -1.86 23.47 -4.51
N ILE A 25 -1.64 22.62 -3.48
CA ILE A 25 -2.69 21.97 -2.70
C ILE A 25 -2.43 22.29 -1.22
N PRO A 26 -2.99 23.38 -0.68
CA PRO A 26 -2.74 23.75 0.71
C PRO A 26 -3.34 22.75 1.68
N GLN A 27 -2.78 22.66 2.87
CA GLN A 27 -3.21 21.74 3.93
C GLN A 27 -4.71 21.80 4.23
N SER A 28 -5.32 22.99 4.09
CA SER A 28 -6.77 23.22 4.30
C SER A 28 -7.68 22.46 3.32
N MET A 29 -7.13 22.01 2.18
CA MET A 29 -7.87 21.20 1.20
C MET A 29 -7.74 19.69 1.46
N LEU A 30 -6.95 19.27 2.44
CA LEU A 30 -6.68 17.86 2.74
C LEU A 30 -7.54 17.37 3.90
N SER A 31 -8.08 16.16 3.78
CA SER A 31 -8.68 15.43 4.89
C SER A 31 -7.61 14.74 5.72
N LEU A 32 -6.97 15.51 6.61
CA LEU A 32 -5.86 15.00 7.42
C LEU A 32 -6.33 13.92 8.40
N PRO A 33 -5.43 12.98 8.79
CA PRO A 33 -5.72 12.00 9.83
C PRO A 33 -6.14 12.66 11.15
N GLY A 34 -7.05 12.00 11.86
CA GLY A 34 -7.57 12.42 13.17
C GLY A 34 -8.38 11.30 13.80
N PRO A 35 -8.71 11.41 15.10
CA PRO A 35 -9.48 10.39 15.81
C PRO A 35 -10.89 10.16 15.21
N ASP A 36 -11.40 11.15 14.51
CA ASP A 36 -12.70 11.19 13.83
C ASP A 36 -12.63 10.83 12.34
N PHE A 37 -11.53 10.20 11.89
CA PHE A 37 -11.29 9.97 10.47
C PHE A 37 -12.41 9.15 9.79
N VAL A 38 -12.92 8.12 10.46
CA VAL A 38 -14.02 7.31 9.92
C VAL A 38 -15.29 8.13 9.80
N ASP A 39 -15.62 8.93 10.82
CA ASP A 39 -16.83 9.78 10.84
C ASP A 39 -16.78 10.85 9.76
N ARG A 40 -15.64 11.45 9.54
CA ARG A 40 -15.46 12.59 8.64
C ARG A 40 -15.19 12.20 7.20
N VAL A 41 -14.52 11.07 6.96
CA VAL A 41 -14.05 10.67 5.63
C VAL A 41 -14.77 9.42 5.13
N VAL A 42 -14.84 8.35 5.94
CA VAL A 42 -15.39 7.07 5.47
C VAL A 42 -16.91 7.07 5.48
N SER A 43 -17.56 7.72 6.44
CA SER A 43 -19.00 7.72 6.60
C SER A 43 -19.77 8.42 5.45
N ILE A 44 -19.11 9.32 4.74
CA ILE A 44 -19.69 10.02 3.59
C ILE A 44 -19.46 9.29 2.26
N SER A 45 -18.77 8.15 2.30
CA SER A 45 -18.57 7.29 1.12
C SER A 45 -19.73 6.31 0.95
N ASP A 46 -19.73 5.58 -0.15
CA ASP A 46 -20.70 4.52 -0.45
C ASP A 46 -20.37 3.18 0.20
N ARG A 47 -19.42 3.13 1.13
CA ARG A 47 -19.01 1.89 1.80
C ARG A 47 -20.13 1.34 2.68
N PRO A 48 -20.42 0.01 2.60
CA PRO A 48 -21.40 -0.60 3.49
C PRO A 48 -20.95 -0.52 4.95
N ILE A 49 -21.90 -0.41 5.86
CA ILE A 49 -21.65 -0.27 7.32
C ILE A 49 -20.62 -1.29 7.86
N PRO A 50 -20.65 -2.59 7.47
CA PRO A 50 -19.64 -3.52 7.94
C PRO A 50 -18.22 -3.18 7.49
N ALA A 51 -18.02 -2.63 6.27
CA ALA A 51 -16.71 -2.20 5.80
C ALA A 51 -16.20 -0.96 6.56
N MET A 52 -17.08 -0.01 6.89
CA MET A 52 -16.75 1.10 7.79
C MET A 52 -16.27 0.60 9.17
N ARG A 53 -16.93 -0.42 9.73
CA ARG A 53 -16.52 -1.05 10.99
C ARG A 53 -15.16 -1.73 10.86
N ALA A 54 -14.86 -2.38 9.74
CA ALA A 54 -13.55 -2.96 9.45
C ALA A 54 -12.46 -1.88 9.40
N MET A 55 -12.71 -0.74 8.76
CA MET A 55 -11.82 0.42 8.77
C MET A 55 -11.60 0.94 10.20
N GLN A 56 -12.67 1.10 10.99
CA GLN A 56 -12.53 1.51 12.40
C GLN A 56 -11.73 0.48 13.22
N THR A 57 -11.90 -0.81 12.96
CA THR A 57 -11.11 -1.85 13.63
C THR A 57 -9.61 -1.68 13.37
N LEU A 58 -9.21 -1.41 12.12
CA LEU A 58 -7.81 -1.12 11.78
C LEU A 58 -7.30 0.14 12.48
N LEU A 59 -8.09 1.21 12.50
CA LEU A 59 -7.71 2.51 13.07
C LEU A 59 -7.73 2.53 14.61
N SER A 60 -8.42 1.59 15.26
CA SER A 60 -8.54 1.52 16.73
C SER A 60 -7.56 0.56 17.38
N HIS A 61 -6.66 -0.07 16.63
CA HIS A 61 -5.71 -1.05 17.14
C HIS A 61 -4.27 -0.51 17.14
N GLY A 62 -3.43 -1.09 18.01
CA GLY A 62 -2.00 -0.81 18.08
C GLY A 62 -1.65 0.57 18.69
N ARG A 63 -0.36 0.94 18.54
CA ARG A 63 0.18 2.18 19.15
C ARG A 63 -0.34 3.47 18.50
N LEU A 64 -0.89 3.37 17.29
CA LEU A 64 -1.49 4.52 16.59
C LEU A 64 -3.02 4.51 16.70
N ALA A 65 -3.58 3.73 17.62
CA ALA A 65 -5.03 3.65 17.82
C ALA A 65 -5.65 5.03 18.01
N ASN A 66 -6.75 5.29 17.31
CA ASN A 66 -7.54 6.52 17.41
C ASN A 66 -6.79 7.81 17.06
N THR A 67 -5.73 7.73 16.26
CA THR A 67 -5.03 8.90 15.73
C THR A 67 -5.37 9.20 14.28
N GLY A 68 -6.05 8.29 13.58
CA GLY A 68 -6.27 8.33 12.13
C GLY A 68 -5.05 7.86 11.32
N TYR A 69 -3.94 7.55 11.97
CA TYR A 69 -2.77 6.93 11.35
C TYR A 69 -2.81 5.41 11.49
N ILE A 70 -2.16 4.73 10.56
CA ILE A 70 -2.12 3.26 10.50
C ILE A 70 -0.68 2.77 10.31
N SER A 71 -0.30 1.75 11.07
CA SER A 71 0.95 1.01 10.91
C SER A 71 0.63 -0.46 10.65
N ILE A 72 0.86 -0.94 9.44
CA ILE A 72 0.64 -2.33 9.05
C ILE A 72 1.99 -2.97 8.74
N LEU A 73 2.29 -4.13 9.32
CA LEU A 73 3.46 -4.93 8.96
C LEU A 73 3.09 -5.88 7.82
N PRO A 74 3.57 -5.64 6.57
CA PRO A 74 3.32 -6.54 5.46
C PRO A 74 4.48 -7.49 5.28
N VAL A 75 4.21 -8.81 5.22
CA VAL A 75 5.23 -9.83 4.97
C VAL A 75 4.72 -10.88 3.99
N ASP A 76 5.32 -10.91 2.81
CA ASP A 76 5.07 -11.87 1.74
C ASP A 76 6.37 -12.51 1.19
N GLN A 77 7.44 -12.45 1.97
CA GLN A 77 8.71 -13.10 1.66
C GLN A 77 8.52 -14.61 1.51
N GLY A 78 9.16 -15.15 0.49
CA GLY A 78 8.98 -16.53 0.04
C GLY A 78 8.08 -16.66 -1.17
N ILE A 79 7.40 -15.57 -1.59
CA ILE A 79 6.62 -15.49 -2.84
C ILE A 79 7.16 -14.37 -3.73
N GLU A 80 7.02 -13.11 -3.33
CA GLU A 80 7.50 -11.95 -4.12
C GLU A 80 9.01 -11.71 -3.95
N HIS A 81 9.57 -12.14 -2.83
CA HIS A 81 10.98 -11.98 -2.48
C HIS A 81 11.54 -13.31 -1.96
N SER A 82 12.84 -13.53 -2.12
CA SER A 82 13.49 -14.72 -1.61
C SER A 82 13.39 -14.80 -0.08
N ALA A 83 12.79 -15.88 0.43
CA ALA A 83 12.76 -16.15 1.87
C ALA A 83 14.18 -16.30 2.43
N GLY A 84 15.06 -17.01 1.72
CA GLY A 84 16.45 -17.21 2.14
C GLY A 84 17.21 -15.89 2.28
N ALA A 85 17.12 -15.01 1.30
CA ALA A 85 17.79 -13.71 1.35
C ALA A 85 17.17 -12.78 2.40
N SER A 86 15.85 -12.82 2.57
CA SER A 86 15.13 -11.94 3.51
C SER A 86 15.29 -12.36 4.96
N PHE A 87 15.21 -13.66 5.26
CA PHE A 87 15.20 -14.16 6.64
C PHE A 87 16.55 -14.75 7.08
N GLY A 88 17.46 -15.04 6.13
CA GLY A 88 18.79 -15.58 6.46
C GLY A 88 19.56 -14.77 7.51
N PRO A 89 19.56 -13.43 7.47
CA PRO A 89 20.20 -12.62 8.51
C PRO A 89 19.56 -12.75 9.92
N ASN A 90 18.28 -13.13 9.98
CA ASN A 90 17.57 -13.41 11.23
C ASN A 90 16.63 -14.61 11.07
N PRO A 91 17.15 -15.84 11.18
CA PRO A 91 16.45 -17.08 10.83
C PRO A 91 15.17 -17.36 11.63
N ILE A 92 14.95 -16.70 12.76
CA ILE A 92 13.71 -16.89 13.54
C ILE A 92 12.47 -16.54 12.72
N TYR A 93 12.57 -15.67 11.70
CA TYR A 93 11.46 -15.25 10.85
C TYR A 93 11.11 -16.25 9.75
N PHE A 94 11.84 -17.36 9.60
CA PHE A 94 11.34 -18.51 8.84
C PHE A 94 10.11 -19.15 9.49
N ASP A 95 9.96 -19.02 10.82
CA ASP A 95 8.70 -19.31 11.49
C ASP A 95 7.78 -18.06 11.42
N PRO A 96 6.68 -18.12 10.65
CA PRO A 96 5.79 -16.98 10.49
C PRO A 96 5.10 -16.52 11.79
N GLU A 97 5.03 -17.39 12.80
CA GLU A 97 4.49 -17.00 14.11
C GLU A 97 5.33 -15.88 14.76
N ASN A 98 6.65 -15.89 14.57
CA ASN A 98 7.53 -14.84 15.08
C ASN A 98 7.31 -13.49 14.39
N ILE A 99 6.88 -13.50 13.13
CA ILE A 99 6.47 -12.27 12.41
C ILE A 99 5.20 -11.68 13.01
N ILE A 100 4.23 -12.53 13.33
CA ILE A 100 2.99 -12.06 13.98
C ILE A 100 3.29 -11.50 15.38
N ARG A 101 4.15 -12.17 16.15
CA ARG A 101 4.59 -11.67 17.46
C ARG A 101 5.30 -10.33 17.34
N LEU A 102 6.19 -10.17 16.36
CA LEU A 102 6.86 -8.89 16.08
C LEU A 102 5.85 -7.77 15.81
N ALA A 103 4.82 -8.02 15.00
CA ALA A 103 3.78 -7.03 14.71
C ALA A 103 3.01 -6.60 15.98
N ILE A 104 2.72 -7.57 16.86
CA ILE A 104 2.04 -7.31 18.15
C ILE A 104 2.96 -6.50 19.08
N GLU A 105 4.20 -6.92 19.26
CA GLU A 105 5.19 -6.25 20.12
C GLU A 105 5.51 -4.83 19.63
N ALA A 106 5.58 -4.62 18.30
CA ALA A 106 5.75 -3.31 17.69
C ALA A 106 4.51 -2.43 17.80
N GLY A 107 3.38 -2.95 18.28
CA GLY A 107 2.12 -2.21 18.35
C GLY A 107 1.56 -1.82 17.00
N CYS A 108 1.70 -2.68 15.98
CA CYS A 108 1.11 -2.44 14.67
C CYS A 108 -0.43 -2.47 14.75
N ASN A 109 -1.09 -1.70 13.89
CA ASN A 109 -2.54 -1.73 13.75
C ASN A 109 -3.03 -3.03 13.11
N ALA A 110 -2.22 -3.63 12.24
CA ALA A 110 -2.53 -4.90 11.58
C ALA A 110 -1.26 -5.59 11.08
N VAL A 111 -1.40 -6.84 10.70
CA VAL A 111 -0.40 -7.58 9.94
C VAL A 111 -1.01 -8.03 8.61
N ALA A 112 -0.31 -7.75 7.51
CA ALA A 112 -0.69 -8.23 6.18
C ALA A 112 0.17 -9.43 5.80
N THR A 113 -0.48 -10.53 5.40
CA THR A 113 0.21 -11.80 5.18
C THR A 113 -0.40 -12.61 4.05
N THR A 114 0.20 -13.75 3.75
CA THR A 114 -0.23 -14.69 2.73
C THR A 114 -1.31 -15.66 3.25
N LEU A 115 -2.02 -16.33 2.34
CA LEU A 115 -3.08 -17.28 2.72
C LEU A 115 -2.56 -18.40 3.63
N GLY A 116 -1.42 -18.98 3.32
CA GLY A 116 -0.85 -20.08 4.11
C GLY A 116 -0.48 -19.65 5.52
N VAL A 117 0.13 -18.47 5.68
CA VAL A 117 0.50 -17.92 6.99
C VAL A 117 -0.75 -17.55 7.79
N LEU A 118 -1.75 -16.91 7.15
CA LEU A 118 -3.02 -16.60 7.81
C LEU A 118 -3.68 -17.88 8.32
N GLY A 119 -3.80 -18.91 7.49
CA GLY A 119 -4.39 -20.20 7.87
C GLY A 119 -3.69 -20.87 9.06
N ALA A 120 -2.37 -20.76 9.14
CA ALA A 120 -1.58 -21.33 10.24
C ALA A 120 -1.66 -20.51 11.54
N THR A 121 -1.92 -19.20 11.47
CA THR A 121 -1.76 -18.29 12.63
C THR A 121 -3.04 -17.61 13.10
N ALA A 122 -4.04 -17.44 12.24
CA ALA A 122 -5.25 -16.68 12.55
C ALA A 122 -5.96 -17.18 13.81
N ARG A 123 -6.15 -18.49 13.97
CA ARG A 123 -6.84 -19.06 15.13
C ARG A 123 -6.19 -18.69 16.47
N LYS A 124 -4.87 -18.50 16.46
CA LYS A 124 -4.11 -18.17 17.67
C LYS A 124 -4.01 -16.66 17.91
N TYR A 125 -4.12 -15.84 16.88
CA TYR A 125 -3.77 -14.42 16.96
C TYR A 125 -4.85 -13.44 16.48
N ALA A 126 -5.91 -13.87 15.79
CA ALA A 126 -6.91 -12.95 15.24
C ALA A 126 -7.65 -12.09 16.30
N HIS A 127 -7.68 -12.54 17.56
CA HIS A 127 -8.22 -11.75 18.66
C HIS A 127 -7.20 -10.78 19.28
N LYS A 128 -5.94 -10.82 18.85
CA LYS A 128 -4.83 -9.99 19.37
C LYS A 128 -4.37 -8.93 18.42
N ILE A 129 -4.53 -9.17 17.12
CA ILE A 129 -4.14 -8.22 16.06
C ILE A 129 -5.03 -8.44 14.83
N PRO A 130 -5.53 -7.37 14.19
CA PRO A 130 -6.24 -7.47 12.92
C PRO A 130 -5.36 -8.04 11.80
N PHE A 131 -5.94 -8.92 10.99
CA PHE A 131 -5.25 -9.48 9.82
C PHE A 131 -5.76 -8.85 8.52
N VAL A 132 -4.83 -8.65 7.59
CA VAL A 132 -5.06 -8.33 6.18
C VAL A 132 -4.58 -9.51 5.36
N LEU A 133 -5.44 -10.11 4.53
CA LEU A 133 -5.01 -11.14 3.58
C LEU A 133 -4.62 -10.50 2.26
N LYS A 134 -3.36 -10.62 1.85
CA LYS A 134 -2.93 -10.24 0.52
C LYS A 134 -3.33 -11.33 -0.49
N LEU A 135 -4.17 -10.94 -1.48
CA LEU A 135 -4.81 -11.89 -2.39
C LEU A 135 -3.90 -12.34 -3.53
N ASN A 136 -3.04 -11.46 -4.02
CA ASN A 136 -2.18 -11.71 -5.17
C ASN A 136 -0.72 -11.41 -4.89
N HIS A 137 0.15 -12.06 -5.67
CA HIS A 137 1.58 -11.92 -5.54
C HIS A 137 2.28 -12.04 -6.90
N ASN A 138 3.40 -11.34 -7.07
CA ASN A 138 4.35 -11.61 -8.14
C ASN A 138 5.14 -12.87 -7.75
N GLU A 139 5.00 -13.92 -8.54
CA GLU A 139 5.68 -15.19 -8.32
C GLU A 139 7.17 -15.06 -8.69
N LEU A 140 8.05 -15.22 -7.69
CA LEU A 140 9.49 -14.94 -7.82
C LEU A 140 10.22 -15.83 -8.83
N LEU A 141 9.78 -17.09 -9.01
CA LEU A 141 10.47 -18.07 -9.83
C LEU A 141 10.27 -17.85 -11.33
N THR A 142 9.25 -17.07 -11.72
CA THR A 142 9.05 -16.71 -13.13
C THR A 142 10.15 -15.77 -13.60
N TYR A 143 10.92 -16.22 -14.59
CA TYR A 143 12.02 -15.45 -15.16
C TYR A 143 11.97 -15.44 -16.70
N PRO A 144 12.20 -14.29 -17.36
CA PRO A 144 12.38 -12.97 -16.76
C PRO A 144 11.08 -12.46 -16.09
N ASN A 145 11.23 -11.63 -15.04
CA ASN A 145 10.09 -11.08 -14.33
C ASN A 145 9.23 -10.21 -15.26
N GLN A 146 7.96 -10.56 -15.40
CA GLN A 146 7.01 -9.86 -16.27
C GLN A 146 6.12 -8.87 -15.49
N TYR A 147 6.41 -8.66 -14.21
CA TYR A 147 5.58 -7.82 -13.34
C TYR A 147 4.11 -8.25 -13.33
N ASP A 148 3.91 -9.57 -13.29
CA ASP A 148 2.60 -10.16 -13.16
C ASP A 148 2.25 -10.36 -11.68
N GLN A 149 0.98 -10.15 -11.37
CA GLN A 149 0.40 -10.40 -10.06
C GLN A 149 -0.65 -11.49 -10.23
N VAL A 150 -0.41 -12.63 -9.62
CA VAL A 150 -1.26 -13.82 -9.72
C VAL A 150 -2.08 -13.98 -8.45
N LEU A 151 -3.36 -14.31 -8.57
CA LEU A 151 -4.21 -14.58 -7.42
C LEU A 151 -3.82 -15.90 -6.75
N PHE A 152 -3.45 -15.84 -5.47
CA PHE A 152 -3.17 -16.98 -4.61
C PHE A 152 -4.29 -17.24 -3.60
N ALA A 153 -5.19 -16.28 -3.42
CA ALA A 153 -6.26 -16.35 -2.46
C ALA A 153 -7.55 -15.68 -2.97
N SER A 154 -8.67 -16.03 -2.38
CA SER A 154 -9.96 -15.42 -2.63
C SER A 154 -10.44 -14.59 -1.44
N VAL A 155 -11.33 -13.66 -1.70
CA VAL A 155 -12.03 -12.87 -0.67
C VAL A 155 -12.82 -13.77 0.28
N LYS A 156 -13.40 -14.86 -0.23
CA LYS A 156 -14.09 -15.84 0.59
C LYS A 156 -13.18 -16.46 1.65
N GLN A 157 -11.97 -16.89 1.24
CA GLN A 157 -10.98 -17.44 2.19
C GLN A 157 -10.54 -16.41 3.23
N ALA A 158 -10.34 -15.15 2.83
CA ALA A 158 -10.02 -14.08 3.78
C ALA A 158 -11.10 -13.92 4.84
N TYR A 159 -12.36 -13.87 4.43
CA TYR A 159 -13.52 -13.75 5.31
C TYR A 159 -13.63 -14.93 6.27
N GLU A 160 -13.54 -16.17 5.76
CA GLU A 160 -13.64 -17.41 6.57
C GLU A 160 -12.52 -17.55 7.59
N LEU A 161 -11.34 -16.98 7.32
CA LEU A 161 -10.19 -16.96 8.23
C LEU A 161 -10.18 -15.74 9.18
N GLY A 162 -11.21 -14.89 9.11
CA GLY A 162 -11.38 -13.77 10.03
C GLY A 162 -10.51 -12.55 9.74
N ALA A 163 -10.02 -12.39 8.52
CA ALA A 163 -9.36 -11.16 8.11
C ALA A 163 -10.35 -9.98 8.10
N VAL A 164 -9.91 -8.81 8.57
CA VAL A 164 -10.73 -7.58 8.57
C VAL A 164 -10.61 -6.81 7.27
N ALA A 165 -9.58 -7.10 6.50
CA ALA A 165 -9.33 -6.48 5.21
C ALA A 165 -8.68 -7.45 4.23
N VAL A 166 -8.81 -7.16 2.95
CA VAL A 166 -8.02 -7.78 1.90
C VAL A 166 -7.05 -6.77 1.31
N GLY A 167 -5.89 -7.25 0.89
CA GLY A 167 -4.89 -6.47 0.19
C GLY A 167 -4.60 -7.05 -1.18
N ALA A 168 -4.22 -6.21 -2.12
CA ALA A 168 -3.77 -6.65 -3.43
C ALA A 168 -2.76 -5.67 -4.03
N THR A 169 -1.94 -6.15 -4.94
CA THR A 169 -1.06 -5.31 -5.75
C THR A 169 -1.62 -5.18 -7.16
N VAL A 170 -1.58 -3.98 -7.71
CA VAL A 170 -1.71 -3.75 -9.14
C VAL A 170 -0.43 -3.07 -9.64
N TYR A 171 0.18 -3.67 -10.65
CA TYR A 171 1.32 -3.10 -11.37
C TYR A 171 0.83 -2.30 -12.56
N PHE A 172 0.40 -1.06 -12.30
CA PHE A 172 -0.13 -0.17 -13.34
C PHE A 172 0.92 0.08 -14.43
N GLY A 173 0.50 -0.03 -15.68
CA GLY A 173 1.34 0.15 -16.84
C GLY A 173 2.20 -1.07 -17.22
N SER A 174 2.13 -2.18 -16.49
CA SER A 174 2.72 -3.45 -16.91
C SER A 174 1.90 -4.09 -18.05
N PRO A 175 2.46 -5.03 -18.82
CA PRO A 175 1.68 -5.77 -19.82
C PRO A 175 0.43 -6.44 -19.26
N GLU A 176 0.46 -6.83 -17.98
CA GLU A 176 -0.60 -7.54 -17.28
C GLU A 176 -1.58 -6.61 -16.52
N SER A 177 -1.38 -5.30 -16.57
CA SER A 177 -2.15 -4.34 -15.76
C SER A 177 -3.66 -4.41 -16.02
N THR A 178 -4.08 -4.62 -17.27
CA THR A 178 -5.50 -4.71 -17.64
C THR A 178 -6.20 -5.87 -16.93
N ARG A 179 -5.57 -7.04 -16.90
CA ARG A 179 -6.10 -8.22 -16.21
C ARG A 179 -6.11 -7.99 -14.68
N GLN A 180 -5.02 -7.49 -14.14
CA GLN A 180 -4.90 -7.20 -12.69
C GLN A 180 -5.98 -6.21 -12.23
N ILE A 181 -6.23 -5.14 -12.97
CA ILE A 181 -7.28 -4.16 -12.66
C ILE A 181 -8.65 -4.85 -12.60
N GLN A 182 -8.98 -5.68 -13.59
CA GLN A 182 -10.27 -6.37 -13.63
C GLN A 182 -10.45 -7.38 -12.49
N GLU A 183 -9.41 -8.14 -12.17
CA GLU A 183 -9.43 -9.11 -11.07
C GLU A 183 -9.60 -8.42 -9.72
N ILE A 184 -8.83 -7.36 -9.48
CA ILE A 184 -8.83 -6.66 -8.18
C ILE A 184 -10.09 -5.81 -7.99
N SER A 185 -10.60 -5.17 -9.04
CA SER A 185 -11.90 -4.47 -8.96
C SER A 185 -13.02 -5.43 -8.53
N LYS A 186 -13.08 -6.64 -9.10
CA LYS A 186 -14.06 -7.66 -8.68
C LYS A 186 -13.84 -8.12 -7.24
N ALA A 187 -12.58 -8.33 -6.85
CA ALA A 187 -12.24 -8.75 -5.49
C ALA A 187 -12.59 -7.67 -4.46
N PHE A 188 -12.32 -6.40 -4.74
CA PHE A 188 -12.64 -5.31 -3.82
C PHE A 188 -14.16 -5.14 -3.65
N HIS A 189 -14.91 -5.22 -4.75
CA HIS A 189 -16.37 -5.23 -4.67
C HIS A 189 -16.90 -6.42 -3.79
N GLU A 190 -16.35 -7.62 -3.97
CA GLU A 190 -16.71 -8.77 -3.12
C GLU A 190 -16.32 -8.54 -1.65
N ALA A 191 -15.17 -7.94 -1.39
CA ALA A 191 -14.71 -7.63 -0.04
C ALA A 191 -15.66 -6.66 0.67
N HIS A 192 -16.06 -5.59 0.00
CA HIS A 192 -17.04 -4.64 0.54
C HIS A 192 -18.39 -5.32 0.86
N LYS A 193 -18.89 -6.19 -0.03
CA LYS A 193 -20.10 -6.98 0.23
C LYS A 193 -19.99 -7.86 1.47
N LYS A 194 -18.79 -8.35 1.78
CA LYS A 194 -18.51 -9.13 2.98
C LYS A 194 -18.13 -8.29 4.21
N GLY A 195 -18.12 -6.97 4.08
CA GLY A 195 -17.81 -6.05 5.17
C GLY A 195 -16.34 -5.96 5.52
N MET A 196 -15.45 -6.24 4.57
CA MET A 196 -14.01 -6.08 4.73
C MET A 196 -13.53 -4.78 4.08
N ALA A 197 -12.50 -4.17 4.66
CA ALA A 197 -11.79 -3.07 4.04
C ALA A 197 -10.85 -3.56 2.91
N THR A 198 -10.47 -2.64 2.02
CA THR A 198 -9.62 -2.94 0.86
C THR A 198 -8.35 -2.10 0.87
N ILE A 199 -7.20 -2.74 0.64
CA ILE A 199 -5.89 -2.09 0.63
C ILE A 199 -5.19 -2.38 -0.69
N LEU A 200 -4.81 -1.34 -1.42
CA LEU A 200 -4.10 -1.48 -2.69
C LEU A 200 -2.62 -1.14 -2.55
N TRP A 201 -1.74 -2.09 -2.87
CA TRP A 201 -0.35 -1.81 -3.20
C TRP A 201 -0.31 -1.26 -4.63
N CYS A 202 -0.22 0.05 -4.73
CA CYS A 202 -0.41 0.81 -5.95
C CYS A 202 0.95 1.14 -6.57
N TYR A 203 1.42 0.31 -7.49
CA TYR A 203 2.75 0.47 -8.06
C TYR A 203 2.73 0.64 -9.56
N LEU A 204 3.58 1.52 -10.07
CA LEU A 204 3.87 1.63 -11.48
C LEU A 204 4.89 0.56 -11.89
N ARG A 205 4.65 -0.11 -13.02
CA ARG A 205 5.59 -1.06 -13.62
C ARG A 205 5.49 -1.00 -15.16
N ASN A 206 6.12 0.00 -15.72
CA ASN A 206 6.23 0.17 -17.18
C ASN A 206 7.69 0.36 -17.55
N SER A 207 8.21 -0.45 -18.47
CA SER A 207 9.60 -0.36 -18.90
C SER A 207 9.95 0.99 -19.52
N ALA A 208 8.96 1.67 -20.15
CA ALA A 208 9.14 3.00 -20.71
C ALA A 208 9.37 4.09 -19.64
N PHE A 209 9.06 3.83 -18.37
CA PHE A 209 9.30 4.79 -17.29
C PHE A 209 10.75 4.82 -16.80
N LYS A 210 11.63 4.02 -17.40
CA LYS A 210 13.08 4.14 -17.28
C LYS A 210 13.63 4.78 -18.54
N VAL A 211 13.98 6.05 -18.45
CA VAL A 211 14.47 6.84 -19.58
C VAL A 211 16.00 6.93 -19.53
N LYS A 212 16.66 6.49 -20.60
CA LYS A 212 18.10 6.65 -20.75
C LYS A 212 18.39 7.93 -21.55
N LYS A 213 19.16 8.83 -20.95
CA LYS A 213 19.66 10.03 -21.61
C LYS A 213 21.14 10.23 -21.21
N ASP A 214 22.01 10.41 -22.20
CA ASP A 214 23.44 10.66 -21.98
C ASP A 214 24.11 9.67 -21.00
N ASP A 215 23.89 8.37 -21.23
CA ASP A 215 24.33 7.24 -20.39
C ASP A 215 23.79 7.19 -18.95
N LYS A 216 22.97 8.15 -18.56
CA LYS A 216 22.24 8.14 -17.29
C LYS A 216 20.84 7.55 -17.46
N VAL A 217 20.50 6.59 -16.62
CA VAL A 217 19.12 6.05 -16.53
C VAL A 217 18.41 6.74 -15.38
N THR A 218 17.30 7.41 -15.68
CA THR A 218 16.40 7.98 -14.69
C THR A 218 15.16 7.12 -14.60
N ASP A 219 14.76 6.76 -13.38
CA ASP A 219 13.58 5.94 -13.09
C ASP A 219 12.43 6.83 -12.62
N TYR A 220 11.37 6.92 -13.42
CA TYR A 220 10.19 7.74 -13.16
C TYR A 220 9.03 6.98 -12.50
N HIS A 221 9.25 5.74 -12.02
CA HIS A 221 8.19 4.98 -11.34
C HIS A 221 7.75 5.57 -9.99
N ALA A 222 8.48 6.53 -9.44
CA ALA A 222 8.10 7.27 -8.25
C ALA A 222 7.73 8.74 -8.53
N SER A 223 7.63 9.15 -9.81
CA SER A 223 7.23 10.52 -10.15
C SER A 223 5.88 10.88 -9.58
N ALA A 224 5.76 12.08 -9.01
CA ALA A 224 4.55 12.52 -8.31
C ALA A 224 3.30 12.52 -9.21
N ASP A 225 3.43 12.98 -10.46
CA ASP A 225 2.37 13.00 -11.45
C ASP A 225 1.92 11.60 -11.88
N LEU A 226 2.86 10.69 -12.16
CA LEU A 226 2.56 9.31 -12.54
C LEU A 226 1.98 8.50 -11.37
N THR A 227 2.53 8.67 -10.17
CA THR A 227 2.00 8.01 -8.96
C THR A 227 0.64 8.57 -8.56
N GLY A 228 0.41 9.87 -8.75
CA GLY A 228 -0.89 10.52 -8.58
C GLY A 228 -1.94 9.91 -9.50
N GLN A 229 -1.60 9.69 -10.78
CA GLN A 229 -2.48 8.99 -11.73
C GLN A 229 -2.79 7.56 -11.29
N ALA A 230 -1.78 6.81 -10.82
CA ALA A 230 -1.98 5.46 -10.31
C ALA A 230 -2.89 5.45 -9.07
N ASN A 231 -2.73 6.42 -8.16
CA ASN A 231 -3.61 6.57 -7.00
C ASN A 231 -5.06 6.81 -7.41
N HIS A 232 -5.29 7.64 -8.43
CA HIS A 232 -6.63 7.88 -8.96
C HIS A 232 -7.25 6.61 -9.55
N LEU A 233 -6.47 5.79 -10.26
CA LEU A 233 -6.92 4.47 -10.71
C LEU A 233 -7.26 3.55 -9.53
N GLY A 234 -6.47 3.58 -8.46
CA GLY A 234 -6.74 2.83 -7.23
C GLY A 234 -8.06 3.23 -6.57
N VAL A 235 -8.34 4.53 -6.48
CA VAL A 235 -9.63 5.04 -5.98
C VAL A 235 -10.78 4.57 -6.89
N THR A 236 -10.57 4.58 -8.21
CA THR A 236 -11.57 4.17 -9.20
C THR A 236 -12.01 2.71 -9.04
N ILE A 237 -11.12 1.83 -8.57
CA ILE A 237 -11.44 0.43 -8.28
C ILE A 237 -11.82 0.20 -6.80
N GLU A 238 -12.18 1.26 -6.09
CA GLU A 238 -12.70 1.24 -4.71
C GLU A 238 -11.70 0.76 -3.65
N ALA A 239 -10.41 1.10 -3.78
CA ALA A 239 -9.46 0.92 -2.69
C ALA A 239 -9.76 1.90 -1.54
N ASP A 240 -9.92 1.40 -0.32
CA ASP A 240 -10.10 2.22 0.89
C ASP A 240 -8.77 2.80 1.37
N ILE A 241 -7.70 2.05 1.22
CA ILE A 241 -6.33 2.46 1.56
C ILE A 241 -5.42 2.21 0.36
N ILE A 242 -4.63 3.22 0.01
CA ILE A 242 -3.63 3.11 -1.05
C ILE A 242 -2.24 3.19 -0.43
N LYS A 243 -1.45 2.13 -0.59
CA LYS A 243 -0.03 2.12 -0.28
C LYS A 243 0.74 2.53 -1.53
N GLN A 244 1.43 3.67 -1.45
CA GLN A 244 2.26 4.21 -2.52
C GLN A 244 3.70 4.39 -2.03
N LYS A 245 4.66 4.42 -2.96
CA LYS A 245 6.01 4.90 -2.68
C LYS A 245 5.97 6.41 -2.41
N LEU A 246 6.95 6.92 -1.66
CA LEU A 246 7.12 8.37 -1.55
C LEU A 246 7.36 8.96 -2.95
N PRO A 247 6.58 9.96 -3.36
CA PRO A 247 6.68 10.52 -4.69
C PRO A 247 7.89 11.46 -4.81
N GLU A 248 8.40 11.56 -6.04
CA GLU A 248 9.48 12.47 -6.42
C GLU A 248 8.94 13.51 -7.41
N ASN A 249 9.21 14.79 -7.15
CA ASN A 249 8.87 15.85 -8.11
C ASN A 249 9.95 15.94 -9.20
N ASN A 250 9.86 15.07 -10.20
CA ASN A 250 10.88 14.93 -11.26
C ASN A 250 10.30 14.95 -12.68
N GLY A 251 9.03 15.30 -12.86
CA GLY A 251 8.39 15.51 -14.16
C GLY A 251 8.23 14.26 -15.00
N GLY A 252 7.56 13.24 -14.47
CA GLY A 252 7.35 11.95 -15.14
C GLY A 252 6.67 12.07 -16.51
N TYR A 253 5.54 12.76 -16.62
CA TYR A 253 4.84 12.96 -17.89
C TYR A 253 5.69 13.74 -18.91
N LEU A 254 6.44 14.75 -18.47
CA LEU A 254 7.36 15.48 -19.35
C LEU A 254 8.43 14.55 -19.92
N ALA A 255 8.98 13.66 -19.10
CA ALA A 255 10.00 12.69 -19.53
C ALA A 255 9.45 11.66 -20.53
N MET A 256 8.18 11.28 -20.41
CA MET A 256 7.50 10.34 -21.33
C MET A 256 7.15 11.00 -22.68
N GLY A 257 7.11 12.32 -22.75
CA GLY A 257 6.86 13.07 -23.99
C GLY A 257 5.42 12.95 -24.50
N LYS A 258 5.21 13.27 -25.78
CA LYS A 258 3.90 13.45 -26.41
C LYS A 258 2.94 12.25 -26.35
N GLY A 259 3.41 11.07 -26.01
CA GLY A 259 2.57 9.85 -25.97
C GLY A 259 1.70 9.73 -24.72
N TYR A 260 1.97 10.49 -23.65
CA TYR A 260 1.33 10.33 -22.33
C TYR A 260 0.42 11.50 -21.93
N GLY A 261 -0.19 12.16 -22.88
CA GLY A 261 -1.15 13.20 -22.61
C GLY A 261 -0.62 14.62 -22.84
N LYS A 262 -1.53 15.56 -22.78
CA LYS A 262 -1.22 16.99 -22.89
C LYS A 262 -0.90 17.50 -21.50
N THR A 263 0.37 17.49 -21.14
CA THR A 263 0.85 18.14 -19.92
C THR A 263 1.56 19.43 -20.31
N SER A 264 1.29 20.49 -19.59
CA SER A 264 1.99 21.75 -19.78
C SER A 264 3.15 21.86 -18.77
N PRO A 265 4.27 22.52 -19.13
CA PRO A 265 5.37 22.74 -18.20
C PRO A 265 4.94 23.43 -16.91
N GLU A 266 3.95 24.31 -16.97
CA GLU A 266 3.41 25.07 -15.83
C GLU A 266 2.77 24.17 -14.73
N MET A 267 2.51 22.90 -15.02
CA MET A 267 2.04 21.95 -14.01
C MET A 267 3.14 21.48 -13.05
N TYR A 268 4.38 21.83 -13.32
CA TYR A 268 5.57 21.35 -12.60
C TYR A 268 6.37 22.47 -11.92
N ASP A 269 5.90 23.71 -12.01
CA ASP A 269 6.53 24.89 -11.39
C ASP A 269 6.18 25.05 -9.92
#